data_acba2c9258f4372d10e8819dcae91194
#
_entry.id   acba2c9258f4372d10e8819dcae91194
#
_cell.length_a   1.000
_cell.length_b   1.000
_cell.length_c   1.000
_cell.angle_alpha   90.00
_cell.angle_beta   90.00
_cell.angle_gamma   90.00
#
_symmetry.space_group_name_H-M   'P 1'
#
loop_
_entity.id
_entity.type
_entity.pdbx_description
1 polymer ?
#
loop_
_entity_poly.entity_id
_entity_poly.type
_entity_poly.pdbx_seq_one_letter_code
_entity_poly.pdbx_strand_id
1 'polypeptide(L)'
;MTAGALDVLIAGKLAGTLSQDGAGSLSFAYERGYRGVPLSSSIPLSTRPYRDKVVLPYLWGLLPEDPAARRHVAADAGVSPNNPFALLGVIGLDCPGAVQFAPPGFRRLPR
;
A
#
# COMPACT_ATOMS: atom_id res chain seq x y z
N MET A 1 -13.37 5.51 -10.53
CA MET A 1 -12.09 6.12 -10.21
C MET A 1 -11.86 6.10 -8.70
N THR A 2 -10.71 5.68 -8.27
CA THR A 2 -10.43 5.52 -6.86
C THR A 2 -9.35 6.50 -6.42
N ALA A 3 -9.70 7.38 -5.49
CA ALA A 3 -8.75 8.25 -4.82
C ALA A 3 -8.78 7.91 -3.34
N GLY A 4 -7.65 7.94 -2.67
CA GLY A 4 -7.63 7.63 -1.27
C GLY A 4 -6.23 7.43 -0.74
N ALA A 5 -6.18 6.95 0.50
CA ALA A 5 -4.92 6.72 1.19
C ALA A 5 -5.01 5.46 2.04
N LEU A 6 -3.85 4.83 2.23
CA LEU A 6 -3.71 3.68 3.12
C LEU A 6 -2.52 3.96 4.04
N ASP A 7 -2.68 3.64 5.31
CA ASP A 7 -1.56 3.67 6.23
C ASP A 7 -0.70 2.43 5.98
N VAL A 8 0.61 2.64 5.94
CA VAL A 8 1.57 1.56 5.75
C VAL A 8 2.24 1.29 7.08
N LEU A 9 2.09 0.07 7.56
CA LEU A 9 2.64 -0.36 8.85
C LEU A 9 3.77 -1.35 8.61
N ILE A 10 4.85 -1.20 9.33
CA ILE A 10 5.96 -2.15 9.30
C ILE A 10 6.19 -2.61 10.73
N ALA A 11 6.06 -3.92 10.96
CA ALA A 11 6.17 -4.51 12.29
C ALA A 11 5.25 -3.81 13.30
N GLY A 12 4.05 -3.44 12.85
CA GLY A 12 3.05 -2.81 13.71
C GLY A 12 3.24 -1.31 13.91
N LYS A 13 4.25 -0.71 13.32
CA LYS A 13 4.51 0.73 13.47
C LYS A 13 4.15 1.47 12.17
N LEU A 14 3.55 2.63 12.32
CA LEU A 14 3.21 3.46 11.16
C LEU A 14 4.49 3.94 10.49
N ALA A 15 4.72 3.46 9.27
CA ALA A 15 5.91 3.80 8.50
C ALA A 15 5.66 4.93 7.51
N GLY A 16 4.44 5.02 6.97
CA GLY A 16 4.14 6.05 5.99
C GLY A 16 2.74 5.92 5.45
N THR A 17 2.48 6.63 4.38
CA THR A 17 1.17 6.68 3.74
C THR A 17 1.31 6.42 2.24
N LEU A 18 0.54 5.45 1.76
CA LEU A 18 0.38 5.18 0.33
C LEU A 18 -0.89 5.86 -0.13
N SER A 19 -0.83 6.65 -1.18
CA SER A 19 -2.01 7.35 -1.68
C SER A 19 -2.14 7.22 -3.19
N GLN A 20 -3.37 7.38 -3.65
CA GLN A 20 -3.70 7.41 -5.07
C GLN A 20 -4.61 8.62 -5.29
N ASP A 21 -4.27 9.46 -6.26
CA ASP A 21 -5.09 10.63 -6.56
C ASP A 21 -6.21 10.27 -7.54
N GLY A 22 -7.03 11.27 -7.88
CA GLY A 22 -8.15 11.05 -8.78
C GLY A 22 -7.78 10.62 -10.19
N ALA A 23 -6.55 10.85 -10.61
CA ALA A 23 -6.04 10.42 -11.90
C ALA A 23 -5.42 9.02 -11.85
N GLY A 24 -5.33 8.42 -10.66
CA GLY A 24 -4.75 7.10 -10.49
C GLY A 24 -3.26 7.10 -10.17
N SER A 25 -2.64 8.27 -10.04
CA SER A 25 -1.22 8.36 -9.72
C SER A 25 -0.95 7.97 -8.28
N LEU A 26 0.09 7.15 -8.09
CA LEU A 26 0.47 6.64 -6.79
C LEU A 26 1.56 7.48 -6.14
N SER A 27 1.54 7.54 -4.83
CA SER A 27 2.56 8.24 -4.06
C SER A 27 2.73 7.50 -2.73
N PHE A 28 3.98 7.34 -2.31
CA PHE A 28 4.28 6.84 -0.98
C PHE A 28 5.21 7.81 -0.28
N ALA A 29 4.86 8.20 0.93
CA ALA A 29 5.68 9.09 1.75
C ALA A 29 5.87 8.45 3.11
N TYR A 30 7.13 8.41 3.58
CA TYR A 30 7.41 7.95 4.93
C TYR A 30 6.84 8.93 5.95
N GLU A 31 6.41 8.39 7.08
CA GLU A 31 5.95 9.20 8.20
C GLU A 31 7.12 10.02 8.73
N ARG A 32 6.83 11.28 9.09
CA ARG A 32 7.85 12.15 9.66
C ARG A 32 8.40 11.52 10.94
N GLY A 33 9.72 11.40 10.99
CA GLY A 33 10.36 10.82 12.16
C GLY A 33 10.44 9.31 12.17
N TYR A 34 9.88 8.63 11.17
CA TYR A 34 10.01 7.17 11.11
C TYR A 34 11.47 6.80 10.90
N ARG A 35 11.99 5.92 11.77
CA ARG A 35 13.39 5.50 11.75
C ARG A 35 13.58 3.99 11.72
N GLY A 36 12.52 3.26 11.40
CA GLY A 36 12.59 1.81 11.33
C GLY A 36 13.19 1.33 10.02
N VAL A 37 12.97 0.05 9.72
CA VAL A 37 13.45 -0.51 8.46
C VAL A 37 12.72 0.12 7.28
N PRO A 38 13.42 0.29 6.13
CA PRO A 38 12.76 0.78 4.92
C PRO A 38 11.70 -0.20 4.43
N LEU A 39 10.72 0.33 3.70
CA LEU A 39 9.67 -0.48 3.09
C LEU A 39 10.26 -1.52 2.14
N SER A 40 11.27 -1.13 1.39
CA SER A 40 11.94 -1.98 0.40
C SER A 40 13.32 -1.40 0.13
N SER A 41 14.23 -2.20 -0.39
CA SER A 41 15.53 -1.71 -0.81
C SER A 41 15.43 -0.68 -1.93
N SER A 42 14.36 -0.73 -2.72
CA SER A 42 14.11 0.28 -3.76
C SER A 42 13.36 1.50 -3.23
N ILE A 43 12.95 1.49 -1.97
CA ILE A 43 12.26 2.60 -1.32
C ILE A 43 12.96 2.92 0.01
N PRO A 44 14.21 3.40 -0.04
CA PRO A 44 14.92 3.74 1.19
C PRO A 44 14.27 4.93 1.90
N LEU A 45 14.59 5.10 3.17
CA LEU A 45 14.05 6.20 3.96
C LEU A 45 14.38 7.54 3.29
N SER A 46 13.38 8.42 3.19
CA SER A 46 13.55 9.71 2.54
C SER A 46 12.51 10.68 3.06
N THR A 47 12.82 11.97 2.98
CA THR A 47 11.84 13.01 3.31
C THR A 47 10.97 13.38 2.12
N ARG A 48 11.29 12.85 0.94
CA ARG A 48 10.54 13.13 -0.29
C ARG A 48 9.63 11.94 -0.63
N PRO A 49 8.44 12.19 -1.16
CA PRO A 49 7.57 11.09 -1.57
C PRO A 49 8.11 10.38 -2.81
N TYR A 50 7.78 9.10 -2.89
CA TYR A 50 8.05 8.30 -4.07
C TYR A 50 6.79 8.25 -4.93
N ARG A 51 6.97 8.17 -6.24
CA ARG A 51 5.86 8.21 -7.20
C ARG A 51 5.73 6.89 -7.96
N ASP A 52 4.84 6.86 -8.94
CA ASP A 52 4.51 5.67 -9.71
C ASP A 52 5.72 4.85 -10.15
N LYS A 53 6.75 5.52 -10.65
CA LYS A 53 7.90 4.84 -11.21
C LYS A 53 8.55 3.86 -10.22
N VAL A 54 8.53 4.22 -8.94
CA VAL A 54 9.10 3.40 -7.87
C VAL A 54 8.02 2.57 -7.19
N VAL A 55 6.88 3.19 -6.92
CA VAL A 55 5.82 2.59 -6.09
C VAL A 55 5.09 1.48 -6.82
N LEU A 56 4.77 1.69 -8.10
CA LEU A 56 3.95 0.74 -8.83
C LEU A 56 4.57 -0.66 -8.93
N PRO A 57 5.85 -0.80 -9.31
CA PRO A 57 6.46 -2.13 -9.33
C PRO A 57 6.48 -2.80 -7.96
N TYR A 58 6.69 -2.00 -6.92
CA TYR A 58 6.69 -2.53 -5.56
C TYR A 58 5.33 -3.13 -5.19
N LEU A 59 4.24 -2.40 -5.49
CA LEU A 59 2.90 -2.89 -5.18
C LEU A 59 2.56 -4.17 -5.93
N TRP A 60 2.91 -4.24 -7.22
CA TRP A 60 2.66 -5.45 -8.00
C TRP A 60 3.41 -6.64 -7.43
N GLY A 61 4.60 -6.42 -6.85
CA GLY A 61 5.37 -7.48 -6.23
C GLY A 61 4.75 -8.05 -4.96
N LEU A 62 3.82 -7.33 -4.34
CA LEU A 62 3.12 -7.79 -3.14
C LEU A 62 1.86 -8.58 -3.44
N LEU A 63 1.34 -8.46 -4.65
CA LEU A 63 0.06 -9.07 -5.02
C LEU A 63 0.28 -10.48 -5.56
N PRO A 64 -0.77 -11.33 -5.54
CA PRO A 64 -0.65 -12.65 -6.15
C PRO A 64 -0.20 -12.55 -7.60
N GLU A 65 0.73 -13.42 -7.99
CA GLU A 65 1.23 -13.43 -9.36
C GLU A 65 0.21 -14.00 -10.33
N ASP A 66 -0.66 -14.87 -9.86
CA ASP A 66 -1.67 -15.51 -10.68
C ASP A 66 -2.76 -14.50 -11.04
N PRO A 67 -2.94 -14.18 -12.34
CA PRO A 67 -3.99 -13.25 -12.74
C PRO A 67 -5.39 -13.70 -12.33
N ALA A 68 -5.65 -15.00 -12.28
CA ALA A 68 -6.96 -15.50 -11.86
C ALA A 68 -7.21 -15.21 -10.39
N ALA A 69 -6.20 -15.33 -9.54
CA ALA A 69 -6.32 -15.02 -8.13
C ALA A 69 -6.61 -13.53 -7.92
N ARG A 70 -5.93 -12.66 -8.68
CA ARG A 70 -6.19 -11.22 -8.60
C ARG A 70 -7.61 -10.88 -9.04
N ARG A 71 -8.08 -11.50 -10.12
CA ARG A 71 -9.45 -11.27 -10.60
C ARG A 71 -10.48 -11.72 -9.58
N HIS A 72 -10.21 -12.82 -8.91
CA HIS A 72 -11.14 -13.34 -7.90
C HIS A 72 -11.27 -12.36 -6.73
N VAL A 73 -10.15 -11.87 -6.20
CA VAL A 73 -10.14 -10.88 -5.12
C VAL A 73 -10.86 -9.61 -5.57
N ALA A 74 -10.57 -9.16 -6.79
CA ALA A 74 -11.16 -7.93 -7.31
C ALA A 74 -12.68 -8.05 -7.47
N ALA A 75 -13.16 -9.20 -7.97
CA ALA A 75 -14.58 -9.43 -8.16
C ALA A 75 -15.32 -9.43 -6.84
N ASP A 76 -14.76 -10.10 -5.81
CA ASP A 76 -15.39 -10.15 -4.50
C ASP A 76 -15.51 -8.77 -3.87
N ALA A 77 -14.54 -7.92 -4.11
CA ALA A 77 -14.51 -6.59 -3.50
C ALA A 77 -15.12 -5.50 -4.38
N GLY A 78 -15.46 -5.81 -5.63
CA GLY A 78 -16.01 -4.82 -6.56
C GLY A 78 -14.98 -3.80 -7.04
N VAL A 79 -13.70 -4.20 -7.13
CA VAL A 79 -12.63 -3.30 -7.58
C VAL A 79 -11.98 -3.86 -8.85
N SER A 80 -11.20 -3.02 -9.53
CA SER A 80 -10.51 -3.44 -10.74
C SER A 80 -9.29 -4.32 -10.40
N PRO A 81 -9.10 -5.47 -11.07
CA PRO A 81 -7.91 -6.27 -10.89
C PRO A 81 -6.63 -5.61 -11.41
N ASN A 82 -6.77 -4.51 -12.16
CA ASN A 82 -5.65 -3.76 -12.70
C ASN A 82 -5.22 -2.60 -11.82
N ASN A 83 -5.88 -2.40 -10.69
CA ASN A 83 -5.54 -1.31 -9.76
C ASN A 83 -4.91 -1.90 -8.50
N PRO A 84 -3.56 -1.91 -8.40
CA PRO A 84 -2.89 -2.50 -7.24
C PRO A 84 -3.22 -1.78 -5.93
N PHE A 85 -3.46 -0.47 -5.96
CA PHE A 85 -3.86 0.26 -4.76
C PHE A 85 -5.18 -0.26 -4.22
N ALA A 86 -6.18 -0.44 -5.09
CA ALA A 86 -7.48 -0.94 -4.68
C ALA A 86 -7.40 -2.37 -4.15
N LEU A 87 -6.60 -3.22 -4.79
CA LEU A 87 -6.40 -4.59 -4.33
C LEU A 87 -5.76 -4.62 -2.94
N LEU A 88 -4.76 -3.78 -2.69
CA LEU A 88 -4.13 -3.71 -1.38
C LEU A 88 -5.08 -3.15 -0.33
N GLY A 89 -6.03 -2.31 -0.71
CA GLY A 89 -7.07 -1.86 0.20
C GLY A 89 -7.93 -3.00 0.72
N VAL A 90 -8.03 -4.09 -0.05
CA VAL A 90 -8.81 -5.27 0.33
C VAL A 90 -7.98 -6.24 1.16
N ILE A 91 -6.75 -6.54 0.72
CA ILE A 91 -5.95 -7.61 1.32
C ILE A 91 -4.75 -7.10 2.13
N GLY A 92 -4.61 -5.80 2.28
CA GLY A 92 -3.40 -5.20 2.84
C GLY A 92 -3.03 -5.67 4.24
N LEU A 93 -4.03 -5.99 5.08
CA LEU A 93 -3.76 -6.47 6.43
C LEU A 93 -3.23 -7.90 6.45
N ASP A 94 -3.44 -8.63 5.36
CA ASP A 94 -3.01 -10.01 5.22
C ASP A 94 -1.77 -10.18 4.34
N CYS A 95 -1.09 -9.07 4.01
CA CYS A 95 0.12 -9.15 3.21
C CYS A 95 1.20 -9.96 3.92
N PRO A 96 1.97 -10.73 3.18
CA PRO A 96 3.05 -11.52 3.79
C PRO A 96 4.13 -10.62 4.38
N GLY A 97 4.80 -11.14 5.40
CA GLY A 97 5.88 -10.42 6.07
C GLY A 97 5.37 -9.42 7.08
N ALA A 98 6.19 -8.45 7.39
CA ALA A 98 5.91 -7.46 8.43
C ALA A 98 5.15 -6.24 7.94
N VAL A 99 4.93 -6.12 6.63
CA VAL A 99 4.30 -4.94 6.02
C VAL A 99 2.78 -5.15 5.92
N GLN A 100 2.03 -4.14 6.35
CA GLN A 100 0.57 -4.15 6.25
C GLN A 100 0.08 -2.82 5.70
N PHE A 101 -1.04 -2.86 4.98
CA PHE A 101 -1.71 -1.69 4.43
C PHE A 101 -3.10 -1.62 5.06
N ALA A 102 -3.42 -0.52 5.69
CA ALA A 102 -4.64 -0.38 6.48
C ALA A 102 -5.37 0.91 6.16
N PRO A 103 -6.67 0.99 6.46
CA PRO A 103 -7.39 2.27 6.32
C PRO A 103 -6.71 3.37 7.13
N PRO A 104 -6.78 4.63 6.67
CA PRO A 104 -6.14 5.73 7.40
C PRO A 104 -6.64 5.78 8.85
N GLY A 105 -5.70 5.96 9.77
CA GLY A 105 -6.03 6.05 11.18
C GLY A 105 -6.27 4.73 11.87
N PHE A 106 -6.03 3.61 11.20
CA PHE A 106 -6.26 2.28 11.76
C PHE A 106 -5.61 2.11 13.13
N ARG A 107 -4.37 2.57 13.29
CA ARG A 107 -3.62 2.44 14.54
C ARG A 107 -4.15 3.30 15.68
N ARG A 108 -4.99 4.28 15.36
CA ARG A 108 -5.53 5.20 16.35
C ARG A 108 -6.86 4.75 16.90
N LEU A 109 -7.39 3.64 16.40
CA LEU A 109 -8.63 3.10 16.89
C LEU A 109 -8.42 2.47 18.26
N PRO A 110 -9.38 2.64 19.17
CA PRO A 110 -9.28 1.99 20.49
C PRO A 110 -9.28 0.48 20.35
N ARG A 111 -8.65 -0.15 21.26
CA ARG A 111 -8.55 -1.61 21.29
C ARG A 111 -9.47 -2.17 22.34
#